data_1102586dbe22b5380e1fdbc7baf5ca52
#
_entry.id   1102586dbe22b5380e1fdbc7baf5ca52
#
_cell.length_a   1.000
_cell.length_b   1.000
_cell.length_c   1.000
_cell.angle_alpha   90.00
_cell.angle_beta   90.00
_cell.angle_gamma   90.00
#
_symmetry.space_group_name_H-M   'P 1'
#
loop_
_entity.id
_entity.type
_entity.pdbx_description
1 polymer ?
#
loop_
_entity_poly.entity_id
_entity_poly.type
_entity_poly.pdbx_seq_one_letter_code
_entity_poly.pdbx_strand_id
1 'polypeptide(L)'
;MKSEITTIIKDYKFKTVIGMLDFERVGKQEVQVNLEICSTSFVDYILVMDFINSFYNEKKFQSVEESLEVTCKALKEKFDSLTSLKMEILKTEILPNAVVGAKISTVF
;
A
#
# COMPACT_ATOMS: atom_id res chain seq x y z
N MET A 1 -29.45 4.46 -14.03
CA MET A 1 -28.29 5.18 -13.45
C MET A 1 -27.12 4.24 -13.30
N LYS A 2 -25.94 4.74 -13.47
CA LYS A 2 -24.72 3.95 -13.24
C LYS A 2 -24.04 4.47 -11.99
N SER A 3 -23.68 3.58 -11.11
CA SER A 3 -22.99 3.94 -9.86
C SER A 3 -21.74 3.08 -9.69
N GLU A 4 -20.70 3.68 -9.16
CA GLU A 4 -19.48 2.99 -8.80
C GLU A 4 -19.21 3.24 -7.32
N ILE A 5 -18.92 2.18 -6.59
CA ILE A 5 -18.55 2.28 -5.18
C ILE A 5 -17.05 2.10 -5.04
N THR A 6 -16.42 3.05 -4.37
CA THR A 6 -14.99 2.99 -4.05
C THR A 6 -14.83 2.65 -2.58
N THR A 7 -14.09 1.60 -2.29
CA THR A 7 -13.72 1.24 -0.92
C THR A 7 -12.50 2.06 -0.53
N ILE A 8 -12.54 2.71 0.62
CA ILE A 8 -11.47 3.58 1.09
C ILE A 8 -10.86 2.99 2.36
N ILE A 9 -9.53 2.85 2.35
CA ILE A 9 -8.73 2.56 3.55
C ILE A 9 -7.84 3.78 3.74
N LYS A 10 -8.01 4.47 4.86
CA LYS A 10 -7.31 5.73 5.11
C LYS A 10 -6.53 5.67 6.41
N ASP A 11 -5.32 6.23 6.38
CA ASP A 11 -4.45 6.37 7.55
C ASP A 11 -4.10 5.02 8.20
N TYR A 12 -3.93 3.97 7.38
CA TYR A 12 -3.53 2.66 7.86
C TYR A 12 -2.03 2.67 8.15
N LYS A 13 -1.68 2.51 9.41
CA LYS A 13 -0.29 2.53 9.87
C LYS A 13 0.18 1.13 10.26
N PHE A 14 1.39 0.80 9.85
CA PHE A 14 2.05 -0.42 10.29
C PHE A 14 3.57 -0.22 10.20
N LYS A 15 4.33 -1.18 10.73
CA LYS A 15 5.78 -1.10 10.73
C LYS A 15 6.38 -2.15 9.80
N THR A 16 7.41 -1.74 9.05
CA THR A 16 8.09 -2.62 8.11
C THR A 16 9.49 -2.10 7.84
N VAL A 17 10.37 -2.99 7.38
CA VAL A 17 11.68 -2.61 6.86
C VAL A 17 11.46 -2.12 5.42
N ILE A 18 11.76 -0.86 5.15
CA ILE A 18 11.62 -0.25 3.84
C ILE A 18 12.60 0.90 3.68
N GLY A 19 13.21 1.01 2.51
CA GLY A 19 14.13 2.10 2.19
C GLY A 19 15.50 1.61 1.77
N MET A 20 16.29 2.51 1.16
CA MET A 20 17.60 2.20 0.61
C MET A 20 18.76 2.56 1.54
N LEU A 21 18.53 3.43 2.50
CA LEU A 21 19.58 3.87 3.43
C LEU A 21 19.93 2.74 4.41
N ASP A 22 21.20 2.65 4.78
CA ASP A 22 21.69 1.56 5.64
C ASP A 22 20.87 1.41 6.91
N PHE A 23 20.56 2.52 7.60
CA PHE A 23 19.80 2.45 8.85
C PHE A 23 18.34 2.02 8.62
N GLU A 24 17.81 2.20 7.41
CA GLU A 24 16.46 1.74 7.07
C GLU A 24 16.41 0.22 6.89
N ARG A 25 17.55 -0.42 6.65
CA ARG A 25 17.61 -1.88 6.45
C ARG A 25 17.71 -2.69 7.73
N VAL A 26 18.07 -2.06 8.84
CA VAL A 26 18.34 -2.77 10.10
C VAL A 26 17.19 -2.71 11.11
N GLY A 27 16.14 -1.97 10.82
CA GLY A 27 15.01 -1.85 11.74
C GLY A 27 13.74 -1.46 10.99
N LYS A 28 12.61 -1.73 11.64
CA LYS A 28 11.31 -1.34 11.09
C LYS A 28 11.03 0.13 11.34
N GLN A 29 10.38 0.77 10.37
CA GLN A 29 9.85 2.11 10.53
C GLN A 29 8.35 2.13 10.29
N GLU A 30 7.66 3.13 10.81
CA GLU A 30 6.24 3.30 10.56
C GLU A 30 6.01 3.80 9.14
N VAL A 31 5.06 3.18 8.47
CA VAL A 31 4.53 3.65 7.20
C VAL A 31 3.03 3.86 7.34
N GLN A 32 2.50 4.75 6.53
CA GLN A 32 1.06 5.01 6.46
C GLN A 32 0.60 4.77 5.04
N VAL A 33 -0.47 3.99 4.89
CA VAL A 33 -0.99 3.60 3.59
C VAL A 33 -2.43 4.10 3.45
N ASN A 34 -2.72 4.65 2.29
CA ASN A 34 -4.06 5.06 1.90
C ASN A 34 -4.41 4.37 0.60
N LEU A 35 -5.61 3.79 0.52
CA LEU A 35 -6.07 3.08 -0.67
C LEU A 35 -7.48 3.52 -1.06
N GLU A 36 -7.72 3.55 -2.37
CA GLU A 36 -9.05 3.63 -2.95
C GLU A 36 -9.18 2.47 -3.93
N ILE A 37 -10.18 1.62 -3.70
CA ILE A 37 -10.33 0.34 -4.40
C ILE A 37 -11.68 0.28 -5.08
N CYS A 38 -11.70 0.05 -6.39
CA CYS A 38 -12.92 -0.27 -7.13
C CYS A 38 -12.88 -1.73 -7.55
N SER A 39 -14.02 -2.41 -7.47
CA SER A 39 -14.13 -3.83 -7.78
C SER A 39 -15.51 -4.19 -8.30
N THR A 40 -15.61 -5.34 -8.96
CA THR A 40 -16.90 -5.87 -9.45
C THR A 40 -17.66 -6.65 -8.39
N SER A 41 -17.02 -6.97 -7.26
CA SER A 41 -17.65 -7.67 -6.14
C SER A 41 -17.13 -7.11 -4.81
N PHE A 42 -17.75 -7.52 -3.73
CA PHE A 42 -17.36 -7.10 -2.38
C PHE A 42 -15.89 -7.42 -2.10
N VAL A 43 -15.19 -6.46 -1.53
CA VAL A 43 -13.80 -6.62 -1.08
C VAL A 43 -13.76 -6.35 0.42
N ASP A 44 -13.27 -7.34 1.18
CA ASP A 44 -13.10 -7.20 2.62
C ASP A 44 -11.83 -6.39 2.90
N TYR A 45 -12.00 -5.16 3.39
CA TYR A 45 -10.87 -4.27 3.66
C TYR A 45 -9.93 -4.83 4.73
N ILE A 46 -10.42 -5.63 5.67
CA ILE A 46 -9.56 -6.27 6.68
C ILE A 46 -8.58 -7.24 6.01
N LEU A 47 -9.05 -8.03 5.05
CA LEU A 47 -8.18 -8.94 4.31
C LEU A 47 -7.15 -8.18 3.48
N VAL A 48 -7.53 -7.04 2.91
CA VAL A 48 -6.60 -6.18 2.16
C VAL A 48 -5.52 -5.64 3.09
N MET A 49 -5.90 -5.12 4.25
CA MET A 49 -4.97 -4.57 5.23
C MET A 49 -3.98 -5.64 5.73
N ASP A 50 -4.49 -6.81 6.08
CA ASP A 50 -3.66 -7.92 6.56
C ASP A 50 -2.69 -8.39 5.46
N PHE A 51 -3.17 -8.47 4.22
CA PHE A 51 -2.34 -8.84 3.08
C PHE A 51 -1.19 -7.84 2.90
N ILE A 52 -1.49 -6.55 2.92
CA ILE A 52 -0.47 -5.50 2.73
C ILE A 52 0.59 -5.56 3.83
N ASN A 53 0.17 -5.67 5.09
CA ASN A 53 1.10 -5.75 6.21
C ASN A 53 2.04 -6.95 6.06
N SER A 54 1.50 -8.13 5.82
CA SER A 54 2.29 -9.35 5.64
C SER A 54 3.21 -9.27 4.43
N PHE A 55 2.71 -8.74 3.32
CA PHE A 55 3.46 -8.63 2.07
C PHE A 55 4.66 -7.69 2.21
N TYR A 56 4.46 -6.52 2.79
CA TYR A 56 5.54 -5.56 3.02
C TYR A 56 6.60 -6.12 3.97
N ASN A 57 6.17 -6.81 5.03
CA ASN A 57 7.11 -7.38 6.00
C ASN A 57 7.86 -8.59 5.44
N GLU A 58 7.28 -9.32 4.49
CA GLU A 58 7.96 -10.38 3.79
C GLU A 58 8.97 -9.84 2.78
N LYS A 59 8.56 -8.87 1.96
CA LYS A 59 9.37 -8.36 0.84
C LYS A 59 10.49 -7.42 1.28
N LYS A 60 10.27 -6.63 2.31
CA LYS A 60 11.27 -5.65 2.80
C LYS A 60 11.79 -4.78 1.67
N PHE A 61 10.88 -4.07 1.02
CA PHE A 61 11.18 -3.30 -0.18
C PHE A 61 12.27 -2.26 0.04
N GLN A 62 13.12 -2.07 -0.95
CA GLN A 62 14.14 -1.03 -0.94
C GLN A 62 13.61 0.33 -1.35
N SER A 63 12.69 0.39 -2.35
CA SER A 63 12.11 1.66 -2.77
C SER A 63 10.59 1.66 -2.59
N VAL A 64 10.04 2.83 -2.26
CA VAL A 64 8.58 2.98 -2.14
C VAL A 64 7.90 2.85 -3.50
N GLU A 65 8.55 3.32 -4.57
CA GLU A 65 8.03 3.23 -5.93
C GLU A 65 7.88 1.78 -6.37
N GLU A 66 8.91 0.98 -6.19
CA GLU A 66 8.87 -0.46 -6.50
C GLU A 66 7.81 -1.15 -5.66
N SER A 67 7.70 -0.79 -4.38
CA SER A 67 6.72 -1.41 -3.49
C SER A 67 5.30 -1.22 -3.99
N LEU A 68 4.99 -0.05 -4.55
CA LEU A 68 3.67 0.25 -5.09
C LEU A 68 3.36 -0.61 -6.32
N GLU A 69 4.29 -0.71 -7.26
CA GLU A 69 4.08 -1.49 -8.48
C GLU A 69 3.90 -2.98 -8.16
N VAL A 70 4.77 -3.53 -7.33
CA VAL A 70 4.72 -4.95 -6.96
C VAL A 70 3.46 -5.26 -6.15
N THR A 71 3.10 -4.39 -5.21
CA THR A 71 1.93 -4.59 -4.36
C THR A 71 0.62 -4.49 -5.16
N CYS A 72 0.52 -3.57 -6.11
CA CYS A 72 -0.66 -3.49 -6.98
C CYS A 72 -0.89 -4.78 -7.75
N LYS A 73 0.16 -5.35 -8.32
CA LYS A 73 0.07 -6.63 -9.04
C LYS A 73 -0.35 -7.77 -8.11
N ALA A 74 0.25 -7.81 -6.93
CA ALA A 74 -0.06 -8.85 -5.94
C ALA A 74 -1.49 -8.73 -5.43
N LEU A 75 -1.98 -7.50 -5.22
CA LEU A 75 -3.37 -7.27 -4.83
C LEU A 75 -4.35 -7.75 -5.90
N LYS A 76 -4.05 -7.49 -7.18
CA LYS A 76 -4.90 -7.96 -8.28
C LYS A 76 -4.93 -9.48 -8.36
N GLU A 77 -3.80 -10.14 -8.14
CA GLU A 77 -3.74 -11.60 -8.12
C GLU A 77 -4.54 -12.19 -6.95
N LYS A 78 -4.47 -11.56 -5.79
CA LYS A 78 -5.18 -12.02 -4.59
C LYS A 78 -6.69 -11.71 -4.65
N PHE A 79 -7.04 -10.56 -5.19
CA PHE A 79 -8.41 -10.05 -5.26
C PHE A 79 -8.75 -9.79 -6.72
N ASP A 80 -9.09 -10.83 -7.46
CA ASP A 80 -9.24 -10.79 -8.91
C ASP A 80 -10.40 -9.90 -9.40
N SER A 81 -11.33 -9.56 -8.52
CA SER A 81 -12.45 -8.67 -8.84
C SER A 81 -12.06 -7.19 -8.91
N LEU A 82 -10.83 -6.81 -8.54
CA LEU A 82 -10.39 -5.42 -8.59
C LEU A 82 -10.40 -4.89 -10.02
N THR A 83 -10.96 -3.70 -10.22
CA THR A 83 -10.98 -3.01 -11.51
C THR A 83 -10.03 -1.84 -11.55
N SER A 84 -9.84 -1.17 -10.43
CA SER A 84 -8.87 -0.07 -10.29
C SER A 84 -8.41 0.07 -8.86
N LEU A 85 -7.24 0.67 -8.70
CA LEU A 85 -6.62 0.86 -7.41
C LEU A 85 -5.83 2.16 -7.41
N LYS A 86 -6.00 2.95 -6.36
CA LYS A 86 -5.09 4.04 -6.03
C LYS A 86 -4.47 3.71 -4.69
N MET A 87 -3.15 3.76 -4.61
CA MET A 87 -2.43 3.44 -3.38
C MET A 87 -1.34 4.47 -3.13
N GLU A 88 -1.31 4.97 -1.92
CA GLU A 88 -0.29 5.89 -1.44
C GLU A 88 0.43 5.25 -0.26
N ILE A 89 1.74 5.39 -0.22
CA ILE A 89 2.52 4.99 0.95
C ILE A 89 3.41 6.15 1.38
N LEU A 90 3.39 6.43 2.68
CA LEU A 90 4.12 7.52 3.30
C LEU A 90 5.03 6.97 4.38
N LYS A 91 6.27 7.46 4.42
CA LYS A 91 7.19 7.26 5.54
C LYS A 91 6.98 8.41 6.52
N THR A 92 6.47 8.10 7.70
CA THR A 92 6.03 9.12 8.66
C THR A 92 7.12 9.54 9.65
N GLU A 93 8.22 8.78 9.74
CA GLU A 93 9.26 8.98 10.75
C GLU A 93 10.64 9.33 10.16
N ILE A 94 10.80 9.24 8.84
CA ILE A 94 12.14 9.36 8.22
C ILE A 94 12.72 10.77 8.31
N LEU A 95 11.86 11.79 8.27
CA LEU A 95 12.27 13.19 8.34
C LEU A 95 11.54 13.91 9.48
N PRO A 96 12.21 14.85 10.16
CA PRO A 96 11.58 15.60 11.24
C PRO A 96 10.60 16.67 10.77
N ASN A 97 10.69 17.10 9.52
CA ASN A 97 9.97 18.27 9.01
C ASN A 97 9.06 17.99 7.82
N ALA A 98 8.95 16.72 7.39
CA ALA A 98 8.06 16.35 6.29
C ALA A 98 7.71 14.87 6.35
N VAL A 99 6.55 14.53 5.81
CA VAL A 99 6.15 13.16 5.52
C VAL A 99 6.36 12.97 4.02
N VAL A 100 7.05 11.91 3.64
CA VAL A 100 7.42 11.65 2.24
C VAL A 100 7.00 10.27 1.81
N GLY A 101 6.76 10.12 0.52
CA GLY A 101 6.36 8.84 -0.04
C GLY A 101 6.03 8.94 -1.51
N ALA A 102 5.18 8.05 -1.99
CA ALA A 102 4.75 8.00 -3.38
C ALA A 102 3.34 7.42 -3.47
N LYS A 103 2.71 7.61 -4.62
CA LYS A 103 1.40 7.01 -4.89
C LYS A 103 1.33 6.50 -6.31
N ILE A 104 0.49 5.50 -6.52
CA ILE A 104 0.22 4.88 -7.81
C ILE A 104 -1.28 4.92 -8.09
N SER A 105 -1.63 5.00 -9.36
CA SER A 105 -3.01 4.88 -9.81
C SER A 105 -3.02 3.88 -10.96
N THR A 106 -3.78 2.80 -10.81
CA THR A 106 -3.77 1.69 -11.76
C THR A 106 -5.21 1.31 -12.14
N VAL A 107 -5.45 1.12 -13.43
CA VAL A 107 -6.64 0.49 -13.97
C VAL A 107 -6.23 -0.88 -14.49
N PHE A 108 -6.85 -1.91 -13.97
CA PHE A 108 -6.51 -3.30 -14.30
C PHE A 108 -7.18 -3.77 -15.59
#